data_0bc82ff8e8288a5279da63f1ca209515
#
_entry.id   0bc82ff8e8288a5279da63f1ca209515
#
_cell.length_a   1.000
_cell.length_b   1.000
_cell.length_c   1.000
_cell.angle_alpha   90.00
_cell.angle_beta   90.00
_cell.angle_gamma   90.00
#
_symmetry.space_group_name_H-M   'P 1'
#
loop_
_entity.id
_entity.type
_entity.pdbx_description
1 polymer ?
#
loop_
_entity_poly.entity_id
_entity_poly.type
_entity_poly.pdbx_seq_one_letter_code
_entity_poly.pdbx_strand_id
1 'polypeptide(L)'
;MCIRDRIRAFAYAKKEAPKLALWIMGPSDEEKEYAKECFELVDLLGVEDVIFTGKVDVTEYLGKMDMTILTSISEGQPLTILESFAAKKPVIATDVGNCRGLIYGEGDSFGEAGIITHIMNVEEIAAAMVDLACHREKRIGMGKNGYRRLKSRYLVEDMKETYRQIYRQFGDEGRVQGKKGDV
;
A
#
# COMPACT_ATOMS: atom_id res chain seq x y z
N MET A 1 -9.01 6.17 3.96
CA MET A 1 -8.57 4.81 4.39
C MET A 1 -9.60 4.26 5.38
N CYS A 2 -10.08 3.02 5.21
CA CYS A 2 -11.04 2.44 6.15
C CYS A 2 -10.35 1.50 7.15
N ILE A 3 -9.91 2.04 8.29
CA ILE A 3 -9.28 1.24 9.36
C ILE A 3 -10.30 0.28 9.97
N ARG A 4 -11.56 0.68 10.08
CA ARG A 4 -12.64 -0.16 10.65
C ARG A 4 -12.85 -1.45 9.85
N ASP A 5 -12.82 -1.40 8.51
CA ASP A 5 -12.95 -2.61 7.70
C ASP A 5 -11.73 -3.53 7.83
N ARG A 6 -10.54 -2.95 8.00
CA ARG A 6 -9.32 -3.71 8.30
C ARG A 6 -9.43 -4.45 9.64
N ILE A 7 -9.93 -3.78 10.69
CA ILE A 7 -10.15 -4.39 12.01
C ILE A 7 -11.19 -5.51 11.91
N ARG A 8 -12.31 -5.29 11.21
CA ARG A 8 -13.33 -6.33 11.00
C ARG A 8 -12.76 -7.53 10.24
N ALA A 9 -12.06 -7.29 9.14
CA ALA A 9 -11.44 -8.35 8.36
C ALA A 9 -10.41 -9.13 9.19
N PHE A 10 -9.62 -8.44 10.00
CA PHE A 10 -8.66 -9.07 10.89
C PHE A 10 -9.35 -9.95 11.94
N ALA A 11 -10.47 -9.51 12.52
CA ALA A 11 -11.23 -10.30 13.47
C ALA A 11 -11.76 -11.61 12.86
N TYR A 12 -12.15 -11.61 11.58
CA TYR A 12 -12.48 -12.84 10.87
C TYR A 12 -11.26 -13.70 10.59
N ALA A 13 -10.20 -13.09 10.04
CA ALA A 13 -8.97 -13.81 9.69
C ALA A 13 -8.29 -14.45 10.92
N LYS A 14 -8.35 -13.80 12.08
CA LYS A 14 -7.78 -14.27 13.35
C LYS A 14 -8.36 -15.60 13.81
N LYS A 15 -9.62 -15.90 13.47
CA LYS A 15 -10.28 -17.18 13.81
C LYS A 15 -9.66 -18.36 13.06
N GLU A 16 -9.23 -18.15 11.80
CA GLU A 16 -8.62 -19.17 10.96
C GLU A 16 -7.10 -19.18 11.06
N ALA A 17 -6.47 -18.03 11.33
CA ALA A 17 -5.04 -17.87 11.51
C ALA A 17 -4.71 -17.21 12.86
N PRO A 18 -4.78 -17.96 13.98
CA PRO A 18 -4.69 -17.39 15.36
C PRO A 18 -3.36 -16.68 15.68
N LYS A 19 -2.31 -16.91 14.91
CA LYS A 19 -0.99 -16.27 15.10
C LYS A 19 -0.87 -14.90 14.43
N LEU A 20 -1.89 -14.45 13.69
CA LEU A 20 -1.88 -13.11 13.09
C LEU A 20 -1.87 -12.04 14.18
N ALA A 21 -1.14 -10.96 13.91
CA ALA A 21 -1.21 -9.69 14.63
C ALA A 21 -1.39 -8.55 13.66
N LEU A 22 -2.22 -7.58 14.00
CA LEU A 22 -2.49 -6.40 13.18
C LEU A 22 -1.82 -5.18 13.79
N TRP A 23 -0.92 -4.55 13.04
CA TRP A 23 -0.30 -3.29 13.42
C TRP A 23 -0.92 -2.16 12.60
N ILE A 24 -1.47 -1.17 13.30
CA ILE A 24 -2.06 0.04 12.72
C ILE A 24 -1.09 1.19 13.00
N MET A 25 -0.32 1.55 11.98
CA MET A 25 0.70 2.59 12.06
C MET A 25 0.13 3.91 11.53
N GLY A 26 0.22 4.96 12.32
CA GLY A 26 -0.27 6.29 11.98
C GLY A 26 -0.71 7.08 13.21
N PRO A 27 -0.82 8.41 13.10
CA PRO A 27 -1.26 9.24 14.20
C PRO A 27 -2.71 8.93 14.57
N SER A 28 -3.00 8.89 15.87
CA SER A 28 -4.35 8.73 16.43
C SER A 28 -4.89 10.03 17.02
N ASP A 29 -4.06 11.06 17.06
CA ASP A 29 -4.33 12.36 17.69
C ASP A 29 -4.91 13.38 16.73
N GLU A 30 -4.75 13.21 15.43
CA GLU A 30 -5.28 14.11 14.39
C GLU A 30 -6.79 13.93 14.18
N GLU A 31 -7.33 12.70 14.28
CA GLU A 31 -8.75 12.35 14.16
C GLU A 31 -9.22 11.57 15.40
N LYS A 32 -9.27 12.24 16.55
CA LYS A 32 -9.50 11.59 17.86
C LYS A 32 -10.81 10.80 17.95
N GLU A 33 -11.91 11.28 17.35
CA GLU A 33 -13.20 10.59 17.35
C GLU A 33 -13.13 9.30 16.53
N TYR A 34 -12.53 9.37 15.34
CA TYR A 34 -12.36 8.19 14.50
C TYR A 34 -11.40 7.16 15.13
N ALA A 35 -10.34 7.62 15.76
CA ALA A 35 -9.44 6.73 16.49
C ALA A 35 -10.17 6.04 17.65
N LYS A 36 -11.00 6.78 18.40
CA LYS A 36 -11.83 6.23 19.48
C LYS A 36 -12.79 5.16 18.95
N GLU A 37 -13.49 5.41 17.83
CA GLU A 37 -14.34 4.41 17.18
C GLU A 37 -13.58 3.13 16.80
N CYS A 38 -12.32 3.27 16.39
CA CYS A 38 -11.48 2.11 16.07
C CYS A 38 -11.12 1.30 17.32
N PHE A 39 -10.80 1.96 18.44
CA PHE A 39 -10.53 1.28 19.72
C PHE A 39 -11.79 0.57 20.24
N GLU A 40 -12.93 1.27 20.26
CA GLU A 40 -14.22 0.70 20.69
C GLU A 40 -14.62 -0.50 19.82
N LEU A 41 -14.30 -0.46 18.50
CA LEU A 41 -14.55 -1.58 17.60
C LEU A 41 -13.70 -2.81 17.93
N VAL A 42 -12.43 -2.63 18.29
CA VAL A 42 -11.56 -3.73 18.75
C VAL A 42 -12.13 -4.38 20.02
N ASP A 43 -12.54 -3.56 20.99
CA ASP A 43 -13.13 -4.03 22.24
C ASP A 43 -14.46 -4.75 21.98
N LEU A 44 -15.33 -4.19 21.13
CA LEU A 44 -16.64 -4.78 20.78
C LEU A 44 -16.48 -6.15 20.09
N LEU A 45 -15.47 -6.29 19.22
CA LEU A 45 -15.20 -7.55 18.52
C LEU A 45 -14.47 -8.58 19.41
N GLY A 46 -13.94 -8.15 20.56
CA GLY A 46 -13.14 -8.99 21.46
C GLY A 46 -11.91 -9.57 20.77
N VAL A 47 -11.33 -8.84 19.81
CA VAL A 47 -10.18 -9.33 19.04
C VAL A 47 -8.88 -8.89 19.69
N GLU A 48 -8.01 -9.86 19.93
CA GLU A 48 -6.66 -9.64 20.50
C GLU A 48 -5.62 -9.36 19.39
N ASP A 49 -4.42 -8.92 19.81
CA ASP A 49 -3.26 -8.67 18.94
C ASP A 49 -3.50 -7.57 17.88
N VAL A 50 -4.31 -6.56 18.21
CA VAL A 50 -4.41 -5.31 17.45
C VAL A 50 -3.56 -4.24 18.14
N ILE A 51 -2.53 -3.75 17.46
CA ILE A 51 -1.53 -2.84 18.03
C ILE A 51 -1.61 -1.50 17.29
N PHE A 52 -1.98 -0.45 17.99
CA PHE A 52 -1.94 0.92 17.50
C PHE A 52 -0.60 1.56 17.91
N THR A 53 0.23 1.87 16.94
CA THR A 53 1.60 2.34 17.23
C THR A 53 1.69 3.86 17.41
N GLY A 54 0.65 4.60 16.99
CA GLY A 54 0.79 6.03 16.81
C GLY A 54 1.71 6.36 15.61
N LYS A 55 2.23 7.59 15.59
CA LYS A 55 3.17 8.04 14.54
C LYS A 55 4.54 7.40 14.76
N VAL A 56 4.98 6.61 13.79
CA VAL A 56 6.27 5.90 13.81
C VAL A 56 7.00 6.07 12.48
N ASP A 57 8.31 5.85 12.48
CA ASP A 57 9.05 5.68 11.24
C ASP A 57 8.74 4.31 10.64
N VAL A 58 7.97 4.30 9.57
CA VAL A 58 7.50 3.08 8.90
C VAL A 58 8.66 2.20 8.42
N THR A 59 9.81 2.80 8.09
CA THR A 59 10.98 2.06 7.59
C THR A 59 11.56 1.10 8.63
N GLU A 60 11.43 1.42 9.92
CA GLU A 60 11.88 0.56 11.01
C GLU A 60 10.96 -0.64 11.26
N TYR A 61 9.71 -0.53 10.80
CA TYR A 61 8.66 -1.52 11.06
C TYR A 61 8.40 -2.45 9.88
N LEU A 62 8.41 -1.93 8.64
CA LEU A 62 8.09 -2.72 7.45
C LEU A 62 8.94 -3.98 7.31
N GLY A 63 10.21 -3.92 7.71
CA GLY A 63 11.09 -5.09 7.72
C GLY A 63 10.57 -6.25 8.58
N LYS A 64 9.87 -5.95 9.67
CA LYS A 64 9.35 -6.89 10.67
C LYS A 64 7.98 -7.47 10.28
N MET A 65 7.26 -6.82 9.35
CA MET A 65 5.94 -7.28 8.88
C MET A 65 6.07 -8.46 7.93
N ASP A 66 5.05 -9.28 7.86
CA ASP A 66 4.93 -10.36 6.88
C ASP A 66 4.22 -9.91 5.59
N MET A 67 3.28 -9.01 5.71
CA MET A 67 2.48 -8.42 4.64
C MET A 67 1.98 -7.03 5.08
N THR A 68 1.51 -6.24 4.13
CA THR A 68 0.84 -4.96 4.39
C THR A 68 -0.57 -4.95 3.82
N ILE A 69 -1.42 -4.05 4.33
CA ILE A 69 -2.82 -3.98 3.96
C ILE A 69 -3.23 -2.53 3.73
N LEU A 70 -3.83 -2.26 2.59
CA LEU A 70 -4.36 -0.96 2.20
C LEU A 70 -5.85 -1.08 1.87
N THR A 71 -6.72 -0.65 2.78
CA THR A 71 -8.19 -0.70 2.64
C THR A 71 -8.77 0.66 2.29
N SER A 72 -8.17 1.36 1.34
CA SER A 72 -8.63 2.68 0.90
C SER A 72 -9.86 2.57 0.01
N ILE A 73 -10.70 3.61 0.04
CA ILE A 73 -11.85 3.76 -0.86
C ILE A 73 -11.54 4.63 -2.08
N SER A 74 -10.42 5.35 -2.04
CA SER A 74 -9.93 6.18 -3.14
C SER A 74 -8.42 6.36 -3.00
N GLU A 75 -7.71 6.17 -4.07
CA GLU A 75 -6.26 6.39 -4.20
C GLU A 75 -5.95 6.87 -5.62
N GLY A 76 -4.81 7.55 -5.79
CA GLY A 76 -4.20 7.75 -7.10
C GLY A 76 -3.18 6.65 -7.37
N GLN A 77 -1.96 6.88 -6.88
CA GLN A 77 -0.88 5.88 -6.85
C GLN A 77 -0.31 5.83 -5.43
N PRO A 78 -0.74 4.84 -4.61
CA PRO A 78 -0.39 4.81 -3.19
C PRO A 78 1.09 4.48 -2.97
N LEU A 79 1.81 5.39 -2.32
CA LEU A 79 3.22 5.20 -1.97
C LEU A 79 3.41 4.05 -0.98
N THR A 80 2.43 3.78 -0.12
CA THR A 80 2.46 2.67 0.84
C THR A 80 2.66 1.31 0.17
N ILE A 81 2.15 1.11 -1.05
CA ILE A 81 2.43 -0.11 -1.84
C ILE A 81 3.90 -0.16 -2.27
N LEU A 82 4.44 0.96 -2.75
CA LEU A 82 5.84 1.03 -3.17
C LEU A 82 6.81 0.86 -1.99
N GLU A 83 6.49 1.42 -0.82
CA GLU A 83 7.23 1.23 0.42
C GLU A 83 7.23 -0.25 0.86
N SER A 84 6.09 -0.90 0.76
CA SER A 84 5.95 -2.34 1.02
C SER A 84 6.79 -3.18 0.06
N PHE A 85 6.80 -2.83 -1.22
CA PHE A 85 7.64 -3.48 -2.22
C PHE A 85 9.13 -3.27 -1.94
N ALA A 86 9.53 -2.08 -1.49
CA ALA A 86 10.91 -1.81 -1.07
C ALA A 86 11.35 -2.74 0.06
N ALA A 87 10.45 -3.03 0.99
CA ALA A 87 10.66 -3.98 2.09
C ALA A 87 10.45 -5.46 1.68
N LYS A 88 10.16 -5.75 0.41
CA LYS A 88 9.85 -7.09 -0.12
C LYS A 88 8.64 -7.72 0.56
N LYS A 89 7.62 -6.92 0.88
CA LYS A 89 6.38 -7.39 1.48
C LYS A 89 5.26 -7.39 0.44
N PRO A 90 4.45 -8.45 0.37
CA PRO A 90 3.25 -8.46 -0.45
C PRO A 90 2.19 -7.54 0.15
N VAL A 91 1.30 -7.07 -0.69
CA VAL A 91 0.25 -6.13 -0.29
C VAL A 91 -1.13 -6.72 -0.56
N ILE A 92 -2.02 -6.61 0.41
CA ILE A 92 -3.46 -6.76 0.20
C ILE A 92 -4.02 -5.35 0.00
N ALA A 93 -4.63 -5.07 -1.13
CA ALA A 93 -5.21 -3.74 -1.38
C ALA A 93 -6.59 -3.82 -2.03
N THR A 94 -7.40 -2.81 -1.74
CA THR A 94 -8.65 -2.60 -2.44
C THR A 94 -8.40 -2.15 -3.88
N ASP A 95 -9.33 -2.49 -4.80
CA ASP A 95 -9.25 -2.16 -6.23
C ASP A 95 -9.61 -0.70 -6.47
N VAL A 96 -8.68 0.20 -6.16
CA VAL A 96 -8.83 1.65 -6.32
C VAL A 96 -7.60 2.27 -6.95
N GLY A 97 -7.80 3.30 -7.77
CA GLY A 97 -6.70 3.99 -8.46
C GLY A 97 -5.78 3.01 -9.19
N ASN A 98 -4.48 3.17 -9.01
CA ASN A 98 -3.49 2.28 -9.63
C ASN A 98 -3.07 1.08 -8.76
N CYS A 99 -3.85 0.70 -7.74
CA CYS A 99 -3.51 -0.45 -6.90
C CYS A 99 -3.36 -1.74 -7.72
N ARG A 100 -4.29 -2.00 -8.66
CA ARG A 100 -4.26 -3.16 -9.54
C ARG A 100 -3.02 -3.18 -10.44
N GLY A 101 -2.68 -2.06 -11.06
CA GLY A 101 -1.49 -1.94 -11.91
C GLY A 101 -0.19 -2.16 -11.14
N LEU A 102 -0.11 -1.64 -9.91
CA LEU A 102 1.03 -1.89 -9.02
C LEU A 102 1.13 -3.35 -8.59
N ILE A 103 0.03 -3.99 -8.21
CA ILE A 103 0.04 -5.34 -7.61
C ILE A 103 0.15 -6.43 -8.67
N TYR A 104 -0.58 -6.34 -9.77
CA TYR A 104 -0.55 -7.37 -10.81
C TYR A 104 0.47 -7.10 -11.92
N GLY A 105 0.95 -5.86 -12.01
CA GLY A 105 1.93 -5.43 -13.00
C GLY A 105 1.28 -5.08 -14.32
N GLU A 106 1.52 -3.87 -14.76
CA GLU A 106 1.12 -3.40 -16.08
C GLU A 106 2.34 -3.33 -16.98
N GLY A 107 2.41 -4.25 -17.97
CA GLY A 107 3.52 -4.32 -18.92
C GLY A 107 4.84 -4.86 -18.35
N ASP A 108 4.78 -5.71 -17.34
CA ASP A 108 5.91 -6.52 -16.86
C ASP A 108 5.50 -8.00 -16.71
N SER A 109 6.49 -8.87 -16.52
CA SER A 109 6.29 -10.32 -16.37
C SER A 109 6.76 -10.84 -15.01
N PHE A 110 6.86 -9.96 -13.98
CA PHE A 110 7.36 -10.37 -12.67
C PHE A 110 6.35 -11.21 -11.88
N GLY A 111 5.07 -11.16 -12.25
CA GLY A 111 3.99 -11.84 -11.56
C GLY A 111 3.35 -10.99 -10.46
N GLU A 112 2.39 -11.57 -9.76
CA GLU A 112 1.63 -10.88 -8.73
C GLU A 112 2.51 -10.50 -7.53
N ALA A 113 2.29 -9.31 -7.01
CA ALA A 113 2.99 -8.77 -5.85
C ALA A 113 2.09 -8.63 -4.60
N GLY A 114 0.90 -9.20 -4.66
CA GLY A 114 -0.10 -9.15 -3.60
C GLY A 114 -1.48 -9.59 -4.09
N ILE A 115 -2.51 -9.22 -3.34
CA ILE A 115 -3.90 -9.59 -3.62
C ILE A 115 -4.76 -8.32 -3.70
N ILE A 116 -5.57 -8.21 -4.76
CA ILE A 116 -6.58 -7.16 -4.90
C ILE A 116 -7.92 -7.68 -4.40
N THR A 117 -8.62 -6.86 -3.63
CA THR A 117 -9.95 -7.13 -3.09
C THR A 117 -10.93 -6.03 -3.49
N HIS A 118 -12.22 -6.29 -3.41
CA HIS A 118 -13.22 -5.24 -3.61
C HIS A 118 -13.25 -4.27 -2.42
N ILE A 119 -13.66 -3.02 -2.72
CA ILE A 119 -13.83 -1.98 -1.71
C ILE A 119 -14.87 -2.43 -0.69
N MET A 120 -14.57 -2.23 0.61
CA MET A 120 -15.46 -2.56 1.73
C MET A 120 -15.84 -4.06 1.84
N ASN A 121 -15.23 -4.93 1.07
CA ASN A 121 -15.48 -6.37 1.17
C ASN A 121 -14.58 -6.99 2.25
N VAL A 122 -15.11 -6.97 3.47
CA VAL A 122 -14.43 -7.46 4.68
C VAL A 122 -14.07 -8.94 4.57
N GLU A 123 -14.92 -9.74 3.92
CA GLU A 123 -14.72 -11.19 3.76
C GLU A 123 -13.56 -11.50 2.81
N GLU A 124 -13.49 -10.81 1.67
CA GLU A 124 -12.35 -10.97 0.74
C GLU A 124 -11.02 -10.53 1.37
N ILE A 125 -11.04 -9.43 2.14
CA ILE A 125 -9.86 -8.94 2.84
C ILE A 125 -9.42 -9.98 3.87
N ALA A 126 -10.33 -10.55 4.65
CA ALA A 126 -10.03 -11.58 5.62
C ALA A 126 -9.46 -12.84 4.96
N ALA A 127 -10.09 -13.33 3.87
CA ALA A 127 -9.61 -14.48 3.12
C ALA A 127 -8.19 -14.25 2.57
N ALA A 128 -7.90 -13.05 2.06
CA ALA A 128 -6.57 -12.69 1.60
C ALA A 128 -5.52 -12.66 2.74
N MET A 129 -5.91 -12.20 3.94
CA MET A 129 -5.04 -12.27 5.13
C MET A 129 -4.70 -13.70 5.49
N VAL A 130 -5.71 -14.59 5.53
CA VAL A 130 -5.53 -16.02 5.83
C VAL A 130 -4.66 -16.69 4.79
N ASP A 131 -4.94 -16.45 3.51
CA ASP A 131 -4.17 -17.02 2.41
C ASP A 131 -2.68 -16.66 2.52
N LEU A 132 -2.35 -15.38 2.69
CA LEU A 132 -0.95 -14.96 2.83
C LEU A 132 -0.34 -15.39 4.18
N ALA A 133 -1.11 -15.55 5.24
CA ALA A 133 -0.61 -16.06 6.51
C ALA A 133 -0.21 -17.53 6.41
N CYS A 134 -1.05 -18.35 5.76
CA CYS A 134 -0.87 -19.79 5.67
C CYS A 134 0.14 -20.23 4.60
N HIS A 135 0.33 -19.42 3.54
CA HIS A 135 1.17 -19.79 2.40
C HIS A 135 2.47 -18.97 2.36
N ARG A 136 3.43 -19.35 3.19
CA ARG A 136 4.71 -18.62 3.35
C ARG A 136 5.47 -18.43 2.03
N GLU A 137 5.55 -19.45 1.18
CA GLU A 137 6.28 -19.35 -0.09
C GLU A 137 5.61 -18.39 -1.08
N LYS A 138 4.27 -18.44 -1.18
CA LYS A 138 3.46 -17.48 -1.95
C LYS A 138 3.74 -16.06 -1.48
N ARG A 139 3.68 -15.83 -0.18
CA ARG A 139 3.94 -14.53 0.45
C ARG A 139 5.33 -14.00 0.10
N ILE A 140 6.37 -14.82 0.21
CA ILE A 140 7.75 -14.45 -0.14
C ILE A 140 7.90 -14.20 -1.64
N GLY A 141 7.30 -15.03 -2.48
CA GLY A 141 7.31 -14.89 -3.93
C GLY A 141 6.72 -13.56 -4.37
N MET A 142 5.52 -13.24 -3.88
CA MET A 142 4.84 -11.97 -4.15
C MET A 142 5.67 -10.76 -3.69
N GLY A 143 6.28 -10.81 -2.51
CA GLY A 143 7.15 -9.75 -2.03
C GLY A 143 8.38 -9.53 -2.93
N LYS A 144 8.98 -10.61 -3.45
CA LYS A 144 10.08 -10.51 -4.42
C LYS A 144 9.63 -9.92 -5.76
N ASN A 145 8.44 -10.27 -6.23
CA ASN A 145 7.86 -9.73 -7.47
C ASN A 145 7.65 -8.20 -7.34
N GLY A 146 7.06 -7.75 -6.22
CA GLY A 146 6.89 -6.33 -5.93
C GLY A 146 8.22 -5.57 -5.90
N TYR A 147 9.24 -6.12 -5.27
CA TYR A 147 10.56 -5.51 -5.23
C TYR A 147 11.20 -5.39 -6.62
N ARG A 148 11.07 -6.42 -7.48
CA ARG A 148 11.57 -6.35 -8.87
C ARG A 148 10.84 -5.26 -9.65
N ARG A 149 9.53 -5.17 -9.52
CA ARG A 149 8.68 -4.15 -10.16
C ARG A 149 9.06 -2.75 -9.72
N LEU A 150 9.23 -2.54 -8.41
CA LEU A 150 9.73 -1.27 -7.86
C LEU A 150 11.06 -0.86 -8.50
N LYS A 151 12.03 -1.78 -8.51
CA LYS A 151 13.37 -1.52 -9.05
C LYS A 151 13.38 -1.23 -10.55
N SER A 152 12.41 -1.71 -11.30
CA SER A 152 12.35 -1.54 -12.76
C SER A 152 11.64 -0.26 -13.22
N ARG A 153 10.82 0.38 -12.35
CA ARG A 153 9.92 1.45 -12.82
C ARG A 153 9.64 2.59 -11.84
N TYR A 154 9.95 2.41 -10.56
CA TYR A 154 9.50 3.34 -9.52
C TYR A 154 10.66 3.89 -8.68
N LEU A 155 11.86 4.01 -9.28
CA LEU A 155 12.97 4.64 -8.60
C LEU A 155 12.84 6.17 -8.65
N VAL A 156 13.26 6.82 -7.57
CA VAL A 156 13.25 8.29 -7.46
C VAL A 156 14.11 8.93 -8.53
N GLU A 157 15.21 8.28 -8.92
CA GLU A 157 16.12 8.73 -9.97
C GLU A 157 15.43 8.82 -11.32
N ASP A 158 14.63 7.79 -11.69
CA ASP A 158 13.88 7.75 -12.95
C ASP A 158 12.81 8.85 -12.98
N MET A 159 12.11 9.04 -11.87
CA MET A 159 11.15 10.13 -11.72
C MET A 159 11.80 11.50 -11.91
N LYS A 160 12.94 11.75 -11.23
CA LYS A 160 13.67 13.01 -11.35
C LYS A 160 14.14 13.27 -12.78
N GLU A 161 14.60 12.23 -13.48
CA GLU A 161 15.05 12.39 -14.87
C GLU A 161 13.87 12.68 -15.80
N THR A 162 12.73 12.03 -15.61
CA THR A 162 11.49 12.34 -16.35
C THR A 162 11.07 13.80 -16.16
N TYR A 163 11.06 14.30 -14.94
CA TYR A 163 10.76 15.71 -14.68
C TYR A 163 11.77 16.67 -15.33
N ARG A 164 13.07 16.35 -15.29
CA ARG A 164 14.10 17.16 -15.96
C ARG A 164 13.86 17.23 -17.48
N GLN A 165 13.49 16.12 -18.10
CA GLN A 165 13.17 16.07 -19.54
C GLN A 165 11.97 16.94 -19.88
N ILE A 166 10.89 16.85 -19.08
CA ILE A 166 9.71 17.69 -19.25
C ILE A 166 10.08 19.18 -19.14
N TYR A 167 10.80 19.58 -18.10
CA TYR A 167 11.21 20.98 -17.94
C TYR A 167 12.12 21.49 -19.05
N ARG A 168 13.01 20.65 -19.60
CA ARG A 168 13.85 21.04 -20.76
C ARG A 168 12.98 21.32 -21.98
N GLN A 169 11.99 20.48 -22.29
CA GLN A 169 11.07 20.70 -23.42
C GLN A 169 10.33 22.04 -23.30
N PHE A 170 9.78 22.35 -22.16
CA PHE A 170 9.09 23.64 -21.93
C PHE A 170 10.07 24.83 -21.95
N GLY A 171 11.29 24.67 -21.50
CA GLY A 171 12.32 25.72 -21.55
C GLY A 171 12.77 26.05 -22.96
N ASP A 172 12.82 25.09 -23.85
CA ASP A 172 13.19 25.28 -25.26
C ASP A 172 12.04 25.87 -26.08
N GLU A 173 10.79 25.48 -25.82
CA GLU A 173 9.61 26.09 -26.48
C GLU A 173 9.43 27.57 -26.11
N GLY A 174 9.71 27.97 -24.87
CA GLY A 174 9.68 29.36 -24.44
C GLY A 174 10.73 30.25 -25.11
N ARG A 175 11.89 29.67 -25.51
CA ARG A 175 12.92 30.40 -26.27
C ARG A 175 12.60 30.59 -27.77
N VAL A 176 11.80 29.71 -28.35
CA VAL A 176 11.42 29.79 -29.78
C VAL A 176 10.38 30.89 -30.00
N GLN A 177 9.48 31.13 -29.05
CA GLN A 177 8.46 32.19 -29.18
C GLN A 177 9.00 33.61 -28.91
N GLY A 178 10.10 33.75 -28.18
CA GLY A 178 10.73 35.04 -27.89
C GLY A 178 11.56 35.68 -29.05
N LYS A 179 11.74 34.98 -30.17
CA LYS A 179 12.53 35.48 -31.34
C LYS A 179 11.72 35.96 -32.52
N LYS A 180 10.40 36.11 -32.43
CA LYS A 180 9.53 36.62 -33.49
C LYS A 180 8.85 37.93 -33.15
N GLY A 181 9.57 38.88 -32.61
CA GLY A 181 9.03 40.17 -32.29
C GLY A 181 10.07 41.29 -32.33
N ASP A 182 10.81 41.42 -33.42
CA ASP A 182 11.56 42.63 -33.75
C ASP A 182 11.83 42.65 -35.26
N VAL A 183 10.90 43.25 -36.02
CA VAL A 183 11.09 43.94 -37.30
C VAL A 183 10.02 45.01 -37.44
#